data_7f51242cef787230ac0437463e24d534
#
_entry.id   7f51242cef787230ac0437463e24d534
#
_cell.length_a   1.000
_cell.length_b   1.000
_cell.length_c   1.000
_cell.angle_alpha   90.00
_cell.angle_beta   90.00
_cell.angle_gamma   90.00
#
_symmetry.space_group_name_H-M   'P 1'
#
loop_
_entity.id
_entity.type
_entity.pdbx_description
1 polymer ?
#
loop_
_entity_poly.entity_id
_entity_poly.type
_entity_poly.pdbx_seq_one_letter_code
_entity_poly.pdbx_strand_id
1 'polypeptide(L)'
;IDSYCNDHYYHSIRIDDAYGSYLATNHVIGYGHKKIAFFCGQIKENGVIKKRLCGYQQALEEAGIPYDSTLVYEGKVDYDSGIELARKLCNENKDVTAVVATADILAIGAMKGFYEQGVSVPNDISIVGFDDLEISKYLTPGLTTVRQEISQKGEKAVELLLDNIQDADMTKREVIIPVSLSRRESVRYMRGEE
;
A
#
# COMPACT_ATOMS: atom_id res chain seq x y z
N ILE A 1 6.70 -14.52 -10.09
CA ILE A 1 5.74 -13.99 -9.11
C ILE A 1 5.98 -12.49 -8.97
N ASP A 2 4.91 -11.69 -8.88
CA ASP A 2 4.93 -10.23 -8.67
C ASP A 2 5.83 -9.44 -9.66
N SER A 3 5.91 -9.90 -10.90
CA SER A 3 6.64 -9.23 -11.97
C SER A 3 5.68 -8.71 -13.03
N TYR A 4 5.84 -7.47 -13.42
CA TYR A 4 5.15 -6.84 -14.55
C TYR A 4 6.02 -6.95 -15.82
N CYS A 5 6.49 -8.15 -16.12
CA CYS A 5 7.20 -8.41 -17.37
C CYS A 5 6.19 -8.52 -18.51
N ASN A 6 6.35 -7.73 -19.57
CA ASN A 6 5.53 -7.82 -20.77
C ASN A 6 5.91 -9.03 -21.66
N ASP A 7 6.72 -9.94 -21.13
CA ASP A 7 7.20 -11.08 -21.86
C ASP A 7 6.20 -12.23 -21.78
N HIS A 8 5.54 -12.53 -22.89
CA HIS A 8 4.55 -13.60 -23.01
C HIS A 8 5.15 -15.02 -22.90
N TYR A 9 6.46 -15.14 -22.62
CA TYR A 9 7.14 -16.43 -22.50
C TYR A 9 6.97 -17.11 -21.14
N TYR A 10 6.46 -16.41 -20.12
CA TYR A 10 6.39 -16.94 -18.76
C TYR A 10 4.97 -16.93 -18.22
N HIS A 11 4.64 -17.94 -17.39
CA HIS A 11 3.49 -17.82 -16.50
C HIS A 11 3.75 -16.72 -15.48
N SER A 12 2.73 -15.95 -15.17
CA SER A 12 2.82 -14.92 -14.14
C SER A 12 1.71 -15.05 -13.10
N ILE A 13 2.08 -14.81 -11.84
CA ILE A 13 1.14 -14.72 -10.74
C ILE A 13 1.41 -13.41 -10.03
N ARG A 14 0.41 -12.60 -9.89
CA ARG A 14 0.49 -11.30 -9.24
C ARG A 14 -0.82 -10.95 -8.55
N ILE A 15 -0.82 -9.87 -7.82
CA ILE A 15 -2.05 -9.21 -7.35
C ILE A 15 -2.38 -8.04 -8.28
N ASP A 16 -3.57 -7.46 -8.09
CA ASP A 16 -3.87 -6.13 -8.64
C ASP A 16 -3.36 -5.05 -7.70
N ASP A 17 -2.10 -4.62 -7.91
CA ASP A 17 -1.44 -3.61 -7.08
C ASP A 17 -2.12 -2.24 -7.17
N ALA A 18 -2.67 -1.88 -8.35
CA ALA A 18 -3.38 -0.63 -8.52
C ALA A 18 -4.68 -0.66 -7.71
N TYR A 19 -5.47 -1.72 -7.83
CA TYR A 19 -6.70 -1.89 -7.08
C TYR A 19 -6.45 -1.96 -5.56
N GLY A 20 -5.39 -2.63 -5.12
CA GLY A 20 -5.03 -2.66 -3.69
C GLY A 20 -4.75 -1.26 -3.13
N SER A 21 -3.96 -0.47 -3.84
CA SER A 21 -3.67 0.91 -3.43
C SER A 21 -4.91 1.83 -3.53
N TYR A 22 -5.75 1.60 -4.53
CA TYR A 22 -7.07 2.25 -4.62
C TYR A 22 -7.93 1.96 -3.38
N LEU A 23 -8.03 0.70 -2.95
CA LEU A 23 -8.78 0.32 -1.75
C LEU A 23 -8.26 1.03 -0.48
N ALA A 24 -6.93 1.07 -0.30
CA ALA A 24 -6.30 1.75 0.83
C ALA A 24 -6.63 3.25 0.84
N THR A 25 -6.48 3.90 -0.31
CA THR A 25 -6.70 5.34 -0.47
C THR A 25 -8.19 5.67 -0.32
N ASN A 26 -9.06 4.93 -0.99
CA ASN A 26 -10.50 5.13 -0.90
C ASN A 26 -11.03 4.93 0.53
N HIS A 27 -10.40 4.03 1.31
CA HIS A 27 -10.75 3.86 2.72
C HIS A 27 -10.51 5.13 3.53
N VAL A 28 -9.33 5.77 3.45
CA VAL A 28 -9.07 7.01 4.19
C VAL A 28 -9.92 8.17 3.67
N ILE A 29 -10.19 8.22 2.37
CA ILE A 29 -11.12 9.21 1.78
C ILE A 29 -12.52 9.04 2.35
N GLY A 30 -13.02 7.81 2.45
CA GLY A 30 -14.31 7.49 3.07
C GLY A 30 -14.41 7.85 4.55
N TYR A 31 -13.28 8.00 5.23
CA TYR A 31 -13.16 8.51 6.60
C TYR A 31 -13.02 10.03 6.68
N GLY A 32 -13.15 10.74 5.55
CA GLY A 32 -13.16 12.20 5.45
C GLY A 32 -11.80 12.84 5.24
N HIS A 33 -10.73 12.06 5.07
CA HIS A 33 -9.42 12.61 4.79
C HIS A 33 -9.33 13.15 3.36
N LYS A 34 -8.80 14.36 3.20
CA LYS A 34 -8.62 15.02 1.90
C LYS A 34 -7.16 15.32 1.57
N LYS A 35 -6.31 15.49 2.59
CA LYS A 35 -4.89 15.74 2.41
C LYS A 35 -4.12 14.50 2.85
N ILE A 36 -3.75 13.69 1.86
CA ILE A 36 -3.26 12.32 2.04
C ILE A 36 -1.85 12.22 1.46
N ALA A 37 -0.87 11.82 2.25
CA ALA A 37 0.47 11.54 1.76
C ALA A 37 0.60 10.09 1.27
N PHE A 38 1.49 9.88 0.32
CA PHE A 38 1.82 8.57 -0.23
C PHE A 38 3.27 8.23 0.07
N PHE A 39 3.52 7.22 0.94
CA PHE A 39 4.86 6.75 1.30
C PHE A 39 5.21 5.51 0.50
N CYS A 40 6.30 5.56 -0.25
CA CYS A 40 6.62 4.50 -1.20
C CYS A 40 8.11 4.23 -1.33
N GLY A 41 8.43 3.07 -1.91
CA GLY A 41 9.75 2.77 -2.43
C GLY A 41 10.02 3.52 -3.74
N GLN A 42 11.18 3.25 -4.34
CA GLN A 42 11.55 3.84 -5.64
C GLN A 42 10.49 3.59 -6.72
N ILE A 43 10.06 4.66 -7.37
CA ILE A 43 9.10 4.61 -8.48
C ILE A 43 9.85 4.26 -9.77
N LYS A 44 9.68 3.03 -10.25
CA LYS A 44 10.20 2.58 -11.56
C LYS A 44 9.04 2.44 -12.53
N GLU A 45 9.23 2.80 -13.80
CA GLU A 45 8.14 2.89 -14.79
C GLU A 45 7.28 1.63 -14.90
N ASN A 46 7.91 0.45 -14.93
CA ASN A 46 7.20 -0.84 -14.99
C ASN A 46 7.17 -1.56 -13.63
N GLY A 47 7.30 -0.84 -12.53
CA GLY A 47 7.37 -1.41 -11.19
C GLY A 47 6.04 -1.48 -10.47
N VAL A 48 5.98 -2.31 -9.45
CA VAL A 48 4.85 -2.45 -8.50
C VAL A 48 4.45 -1.10 -7.91
N ILE A 49 5.44 -0.30 -7.48
CA ILE A 49 5.20 1.02 -6.85
C ILE A 49 4.47 1.97 -7.80
N LYS A 50 4.81 1.97 -9.10
CA LYS A 50 4.10 2.77 -10.09
C LYS A 50 2.63 2.37 -10.21
N LYS A 51 2.32 1.07 -10.16
CA LYS A 51 0.94 0.58 -10.17
C LYS A 51 0.18 1.03 -8.92
N ARG A 52 0.81 0.91 -7.74
CA ARG A 52 0.22 1.40 -6.49
C ARG A 52 -0.01 2.91 -6.51
N LEU A 53 0.93 3.69 -7.07
CA LEU A 53 0.73 5.13 -7.26
C LEU A 53 -0.45 5.44 -8.19
N CYS A 54 -0.63 4.68 -9.28
CA CYS A 54 -1.79 4.84 -10.16
C CYS A 54 -3.13 4.61 -9.41
N GLY A 55 -3.20 3.57 -8.55
CA GLY A 55 -4.39 3.31 -7.75
C GLY A 55 -4.68 4.42 -6.72
N TYR A 56 -3.63 4.97 -6.08
CA TYR A 56 -3.75 6.14 -5.23
C TYR A 56 -4.30 7.35 -6.00
N GLN A 57 -3.73 7.66 -7.18
CA GLN A 57 -4.17 8.76 -8.03
C GLN A 57 -5.62 8.60 -8.48
N GLN A 58 -6.02 7.38 -8.88
CA GLN A 58 -7.38 7.07 -9.29
C GLN A 58 -8.38 7.34 -8.16
N ALA A 59 -8.09 6.90 -6.93
CA ALA A 59 -8.98 7.13 -5.78
C ALA A 59 -9.14 8.62 -5.47
N LEU A 60 -8.09 9.41 -5.58
CA LEU A 60 -8.16 10.88 -5.41
C LEU A 60 -9.02 11.52 -6.51
N GLU A 61 -8.81 11.15 -7.77
CA GLU A 61 -9.54 11.67 -8.92
C GLU A 61 -11.04 11.41 -8.80
N GLU A 62 -11.44 10.17 -8.49
CA GLU A 62 -12.84 9.77 -8.31
C GLU A 62 -13.51 10.53 -7.16
N ALA A 63 -12.75 10.89 -6.13
CA ALA A 63 -13.23 11.70 -5.00
C ALA A 63 -13.19 13.22 -5.25
N GLY A 64 -12.71 13.68 -6.42
CA GLY A 64 -12.53 15.09 -6.72
C GLY A 64 -11.44 15.78 -5.90
N ILE A 65 -10.47 15.02 -5.38
CA ILE A 65 -9.31 15.52 -4.63
C ILE A 65 -8.15 15.73 -5.60
N PRO A 66 -7.62 16.95 -5.76
CA PRO A 66 -6.49 17.20 -6.65
C PRO A 66 -5.24 16.38 -6.24
N TYR A 67 -4.63 15.72 -7.20
CA TYR A 67 -3.34 15.07 -6.99
C TYR A 67 -2.23 16.11 -6.79
N ASP A 68 -1.46 15.95 -5.72
CA ASP A 68 -0.29 16.77 -5.41
C ASP A 68 0.95 15.88 -5.32
N SER A 69 1.85 15.99 -6.30
CA SER A 69 3.09 15.22 -6.34
C SER A 69 4.04 15.52 -5.17
N THR A 70 3.90 16.66 -4.49
CA THR A 70 4.70 17.01 -3.31
C THR A 70 4.30 16.22 -2.07
N LEU A 71 3.18 15.49 -2.13
CA LEU A 71 2.72 14.56 -1.08
C LEU A 71 3.18 13.12 -1.35
N VAL A 72 3.97 12.87 -2.40
CA VAL A 72 4.59 11.58 -2.67
C VAL A 72 6.01 11.58 -2.08
N TYR A 73 6.25 10.67 -1.15
CA TYR A 73 7.50 10.55 -0.42
C TYR A 73 8.18 9.23 -0.77
N GLU A 74 9.28 9.31 -1.49
CA GLU A 74 10.07 8.13 -1.88
C GLU A 74 11.19 7.85 -0.88
N GLY A 75 11.36 6.57 -0.54
CA GLY A 75 12.44 6.05 0.30
C GLY A 75 12.79 4.61 -0.08
N LYS A 76 13.45 3.89 0.83
CA LYS A 76 13.57 2.44 0.73
C LYS A 76 12.34 1.78 1.35
N VAL A 77 12.09 0.51 0.99
CA VAL A 77 11.01 -0.26 1.61
C VAL A 77 11.56 -0.98 2.84
N ASP A 78 11.81 -0.20 3.90
CA ASP A 78 12.31 -0.66 5.20
C ASP A 78 11.76 0.21 6.35
N TYR A 79 11.97 -0.21 7.59
CA TYR A 79 11.49 0.50 8.78
C TYR A 79 12.15 1.86 8.96
N ASP A 80 13.46 1.96 8.72
CA ASP A 80 14.24 3.18 8.93
C ASP A 80 13.77 4.27 7.97
N SER A 81 13.54 3.94 6.71
CA SER A 81 12.95 4.88 5.74
C SER A 81 11.56 5.32 6.15
N GLY A 82 10.73 4.43 6.70
CA GLY A 82 9.43 4.82 7.26
C GLY A 82 9.56 5.88 8.34
N ILE A 83 10.51 5.73 9.28
CA ILE A 83 10.81 6.71 10.33
C ILE A 83 11.22 8.04 9.70
N GLU A 84 12.15 8.01 8.74
CA GLU A 84 12.67 9.21 8.08
C GLU A 84 11.58 9.98 7.31
N LEU A 85 10.71 9.26 6.57
CA LEU A 85 9.61 9.87 5.82
C LEU A 85 8.59 10.53 6.75
N ALA A 86 8.28 9.89 7.90
CA ALA A 86 7.40 10.48 8.90
C ALA A 86 7.98 11.79 9.49
N ARG A 87 9.28 11.77 9.86
CA ARG A 87 9.98 12.97 10.35
C ARG A 87 9.98 14.08 9.30
N LYS A 88 10.26 13.74 8.04
CA LYS A 88 10.23 14.69 6.93
C LYS A 88 8.85 15.32 6.78
N LEU A 89 7.78 14.51 6.77
CA LEU A 89 6.40 14.99 6.68
C LEU A 89 6.07 15.96 7.82
N CYS A 90 6.42 15.62 9.07
CA CYS A 90 6.19 16.49 10.24
C CYS A 90 6.92 17.83 10.10
N ASN A 91 8.16 17.82 9.64
CA ASN A 91 8.97 19.03 9.46
C ASN A 91 8.44 19.95 8.34
N GLU A 92 7.81 19.38 7.32
CA GLU A 92 7.24 20.15 6.21
C GLU A 92 5.89 20.82 6.55
N ASN A 93 5.26 20.42 7.66
CA ASN A 93 4.02 21.01 8.20
C ASN A 93 2.91 21.21 7.14
N LYS A 94 2.62 20.15 6.38
CA LYS A 94 1.72 20.22 5.22
C LYS A 94 0.24 19.94 5.52
N ASP A 95 -0.22 19.97 6.76
CA ASP A 95 -1.59 19.66 7.21
C ASP A 95 -2.11 18.30 6.69
N VAL A 96 -1.21 17.35 6.47
CA VAL A 96 -1.57 15.99 6.05
C VAL A 96 -2.24 15.28 7.20
N THR A 97 -3.38 14.65 6.92
CA THR A 97 -4.18 13.97 7.94
C THR A 97 -4.18 12.45 7.79
N ALA A 98 -3.70 11.93 6.66
CA ALA A 98 -3.56 10.50 6.45
C ALA A 98 -2.33 10.16 5.60
N VAL A 99 -1.80 8.95 5.79
CA VAL A 99 -0.73 8.35 5.00
C VAL A 99 -1.20 7.03 4.42
N VAL A 100 -0.97 6.84 3.13
CA VAL A 100 -1.05 5.53 2.46
C VAL A 100 0.37 5.07 2.18
N ALA A 101 0.80 4.00 2.86
CA ALA A 101 2.12 3.42 2.69
C ALA A 101 2.07 2.19 1.79
N THR A 102 3.04 2.07 0.89
CA THR A 102 3.09 0.96 -0.08
C THR A 102 3.57 -0.37 0.49
N ALA A 103 3.88 -0.45 1.77
CA ALA A 103 4.22 -1.68 2.47
C ALA A 103 3.99 -1.52 3.97
N ASP A 104 3.64 -2.60 4.68
CA ASP A 104 3.46 -2.59 6.13
C ASP A 104 4.75 -2.22 6.87
N ILE A 105 5.90 -2.71 6.42
CA ILE A 105 7.20 -2.36 7.04
C ILE A 105 7.46 -0.85 6.99
N LEU A 106 7.06 -0.20 5.90
CA LEU A 106 7.18 1.25 5.76
C LEU A 106 6.17 1.98 6.66
N ALA A 107 4.92 1.48 6.73
CA ALA A 107 3.88 2.01 7.61
C ALA A 107 4.27 1.89 9.09
N ILE A 108 4.79 0.75 9.51
CA ILE A 108 5.24 0.49 10.89
C ILE A 108 6.38 1.44 11.26
N GLY A 109 7.36 1.60 10.36
CA GLY A 109 8.43 2.60 10.54
C GLY A 109 7.88 4.01 10.67
N ALA A 110 6.91 4.39 9.83
CA ALA A 110 6.25 5.69 9.88
C ALA A 110 5.49 5.90 11.21
N MET A 111 4.78 4.90 11.71
CA MET A 111 4.12 4.97 13.04
C MET A 111 5.14 5.27 14.16
N LYS A 112 6.31 4.62 14.12
CA LYS A 112 7.40 4.89 15.05
C LYS A 112 7.94 6.32 14.90
N GLY A 113 8.16 6.76 13.66
CA GLY A 113 8.62 8.12 13.35
C GLY A 113 7.64 9.19 13.83
N PHE A 114 6.33 9.01 13.63
CA PHE A 114 5.29 9.90 14.15
C PHE A 114 5.29 9.95 15.67
N TYR A 115 5.37 8.79 16.33
CA TYR A 115 5.46 8.73 17.79
C TYR A 115 6.65 9.52 18.34
N GLU A 116 7.82 9.43 17.71
CA GLU A 116 9.03 10.19 18.10
C GLU A 116 8.88 11.70 17.90
N GLN A 117 7.99 12.14 17.02
CA GLN A 117 7.66 13.54 16.80
C GLN A 117 6.47 14.02 17.66
N GLY A 118 5.94 13.16 18.55
CA GLY A 118 4.78 13.48 19.37
C GLY A 118 3.45 13.47 18.61
N VAL A 119 3.42 12.91 17.41
CA VAL A 119 2.23 12.80 16.56
C VAL A 119 1.57 11.43 16.79
N SER A 120 0.31 11.45 17.19
CA SER A 120 -0.46 10.25 17.55
C SER A 120 -1.17 9.63 16.36
N VAL A 121 -0.99 8.32 16.17
CA VAL A 121 -1.79 7.52 15.23
C VAL A 121 -2.88 6.81 16.04
N PRO A 122 -4.17 6.89 15.66
CA PRO A 122 -4.72 7.63 14.51
C PRO A 122 -5.16 9.08 14.85
N ASN A 123 -4.93 9.59 16.09
CA ASN A 123 -5.57 10.82 16.56
C ASN A 123 -5.14 12.09 15.83
N ASP A 124 -3.90 12.20 15.42
CA ASP A 124 -3.38 13.33 14.67
C ASP A 124 -3.25 12.97 13.19
N ILE A 125 -2.80 11.74 12.89
CA ILE A 125 -2.62 11.26 11.53
C ILE A 125 -3.07 9.80 11.42
N SER A 126 -3.88 9.49 10.40
CA SER A 126 -4.27 8.13 10.06
C SER A 126 -3.22 7.46 9.17
N ILE A 127 -3.08 6.13 9.24
CA ILE A 127 -2.14 5.41 8.36
C ILE A 127 -2.75 4.09 7.87
N VAL A 128 -2.52 3.78 6.59
CA VAL A 128 -2.87 2.49 5.98
C VAL A 128 -1.61 1.90 5.36
N GLY A 129 -1.39 0.61 5.59
CA GLY A 129 -0.31 -0.18 5.04
C GLY A 129 -0.70 -1.04 3.83
N PHE A 130 0.21 -1.92 3.45
CA PHE A 130 0.04 -2.91 2.39
C PHE A 130 0.84 -4.15 2.75
N ASP A 131 0.29 -5.35 2.62
CA ASP A 131 0.78 -6.72 2.74
C ASP A 131 0.04 -7.56 3.79
N ASP A 132 -0.55 -6.96 4.82
CA ASP A 132 -1.17 -7.58 6.00
C ASP A 132 -0.20 -8.54 6.71
N LEU A 133 1.00 -8.02 7.02
CA LEU A 133 1.99 -8.76 7.80
C LEU A 133 1.41 -9.16 9.16
N GLU A 134 1.80 -10.32 9.67
CA GLU A 134 1.26 -10.82 10.94
C GLU A 134 1.44 -9.84 12.11
N ILE A 135 2.56 -9.11 12.13
CA ILE A 135 2.84 -8.10 13.15
C ILE A 135 1.83 -6.96 13.16
N SER A 136 1.21 -6.64 12.00
CA SER A 136 0.31 -5.50 11.84
C SER A 136 -0.91 -5.55 12.76
N LYS A 137 -1.36 -6.74 13.14
CA LYS A 137 -2.49 -6.93 14.09
C LYS A 137 -2.09 -6.77 15.57
N TYR A 138 -0.80 -6.86 15.89
CA TYR A 138 -0.30 -6.76 17.27
C TYR A 138 0.22 -5.38 17.64
N LEU A 139 0.19 -4.44 16.71
CA LEU A 139 0.53 -3.06 16.99
C LEU A 139 -0.56 -2.38 17.84
N THR A 140 -0.21 -1.27 18.46
CA THR A 140 -1.15 -0.40 19.19
C THR A 140 -0.94 1.04 18.71
N PRO A 141 -1.87 1.57 17.88
CA PRO A 141 -3.04 0.91 17.30
C PRO A 141 -2.68 -0.17 16.26
N GLY A 142 -3.56 -1.17 16.07
CA GLY A 142 -3.43 -2.16 14.99
C GLY A 142 -3.47 -1.50 13.62
N LEU A 143 -2.59 -1.92 12.71
CA LEU A 143 -2.44 -1.32 11.39
C LEU A 143 -3.53 -1.82 10.42
N THR A 144 -4.35 -0.91 9.92
CA THR A 144 -5.21 -1.12 8.75
C THR A 144 -4.33 -1.29 7.52
N THR A 145 -4.55 -2.34 6.72
CA THR A 145 -3.63 -2.68 5.63
C THR A 145 -4.33 -3.46 4.52
N VAL A 146 -3.78 -3.41 3.32
CA VAL A 146 -4.23 -4.23 2.19
C VAL A 146 -3.65 -5.63 2.34
N ARG A 147 -4.55 -6.62 2.41
CA ARG A 147 -4.21 -8.03 2.53
C ARG A 147 -3.92 -8.66 1.18
N GLN A 148 -2.78 -9.32 1.09
CA GLN A 148 -2.43 -10.24 0.02
C GLN A 148 -2.63 -11.68 0.49
N GLU A 149 -3.28 -12.51 -0.33
CA GLU A 149 -3.43 -13.94 -0.04
C GLU A 149 -2.15 -14.71 -0.44
N ILE A 150 -1.08 -14.56 0.35
CA ILE A 150 0.27 -15.09 0.06
C ILE A 150 0.26 -16.60 -0.10
N SER A 151 -0.50 -17.32 0.77
CA SER A 151 -0.63 -18.79 0.67
C SER A 151 -1.25 -19.21 -0.66
N GLN A 152 -2.35 -18.56 -1.05
CA GLN A 152 -3.00 -18.82 -2.33
C GLN A 152 -2.09 -18.51 -3.52
N LYS A 153 -1.30 -17.43 -3.42
CA LYS A 153 -0.29 -17.08 -4.44
C LYS A 153 0.75 -18.18 -4.59
N GLY A 154 1.24 -18.72 -3.45
CA GLY A 154 2.20 -19.84 -3.43
C GLY A 154 1.61 -21.13 -4.02
N GLU A 155 0.39 -21.50 -3.63
CA GLU A 155 -0.32 -22.68 -4.15
C GLU A 155 -0.49 -22.59 -5.67
N LYS A 156 -0.97 -21.46 -6.18
CA LYS A 156 -1.14 -21.24 -7.63
C LYS A 156 0.18 -21.25 -8.39
N ALA A 157 1.28 -20.80 -7.77
CA ALA A 157 2.60 -20.85 -8.37
C ALA A 157 3.07 -22.30 -8.57
N VAL A 158 2.87 -23.13 -7.56
CA VAL A 158 3.21 -24.58 -7.65
C VAL A 158 2.32 -25.28 -8.67
N GLU A 159 0.98 -25.04 -8.67
CA GLU A 159 0.07 -25.61 -9.67
C GLU A 159 0.54 -25.30 -11.10
N LEU A 160 0.78 -24.02 -11.41
CA LEU A 160 1.24 -23.62 -12.74
C LEU A 160 2.59 -24.22 -13.12
N LEU A 161 3.50 -24.38 -12.15
CA LEU A 161 4.79 -25.00 -12.40
C LEU A 161 4.63 -26.48 -12.74
N LEU A 162 3.80 -27.22 -12.01
CA LEU A 162 3.53 -28.63 -12.24
C LEU A 162 2.82 -28.85 -13.59
N ASP A 163 1.82 -28.03 -13.91
CA ASP A 163 1.14 -28.06 -15.21
C ASP A 163 2.16 -27.86 -16.36
N ASN A 164 3.06 -26.90 -16.23
CA ASN A 164 4.07 -26.61 -17.25
C ASN A 164 5.14 -27.72 -17.38
N ILE A 165 5.41 -28.48 -16.32
CA ILE A 165 6.31 -29.66 -16.38
C ILE A 165 5.63 -30.80 -17.13
N GLN A 166 4.30 -30.97 -16.97
CA GLN A 166 3.53 -32.02 -17.65
C GLN A 166 3.28 -31.70 -19.12
N ASP A 167 3.09 -30.42 -19.45
CA ASP A 167 2.84 -29.92 -20.79
C ASP A 167 3.69 -28.66 -21.05
N ALA A 168 4.89 -28.85 -21.65
CA ALA A 168 5.82 -27.77 -21.92
C ALA A 168 5.29 -26.77 -22.99
N ASP A 169 4.33 -27.20 -23.81
CA ASP A 169 3.71 -26.38 -24.85
C ASP A 169 2.46 -25.63 -24.37
N MET A 170 2.15 -25.75 -23.07
CA MET A 170 0.98 -25.10 -22.47
C MET A 170 1.00 -23.58 -22.69
N THR A 171 -0.13 -23.04 -23.12
CA THR A 171 -0.32 -21.58 -23.27
C THR A 171 -0.03 -20.86 -21.97
N LYS A 172 0.79 -19.81 -22.03
CA LYS A 172 1.15 -19.03 -20.84
C LYS A 172 -0.06 -18.37 -20.24
N ARG A 173 -0.16 -18.43 -18.90
CA ARG A 173 -1.28 -17.92 -18.12
C ARG A 173 -0.81 -16.81 -17.19
N GLU A 174 -1.65 -15.80 -17.09
CA GLU A 174 -1.56 -14.78 -16.04
C GLU A 174 -2.64 -15.05 -14.99
N VAL A 175 -2.25 -15.17 -13.73
CA VAL A 175 -3.15 -15.35 -12.60
C VAL A 175 -3.07 -14.13 -11.70
N ILE A 176 -4.23 -13.48 -11.51
CA ILE A 176 -4.35 -12.33 -10.61
C ILE A 176 -5.06 -12.81 -9.35
N ILE A 177 -4.37 -12.74 -8.22
CA ILE A 177 -4.93 -13.06 -6.90
C ILE A 177 -5.64 -11.82 -6.35
N PRO A 178 -6.87 -11.95 -5.86
CA PRO A 178 -7.59 -10.81 -5.30
C PRO A 178 -6.92 -10.27 -4.04
N VAL A 179 -7.14 -8.99 -3.79
CA VAL A 179 -6.72 -8.31 -2.57
C VAL A 179 -7.94 -7.82 -1.80
N SER A 180 -7.80 -7.62 -0.49
CA SER A 180 -8.84 -7.08 0.37
C SER A 180 -8.25 -6.12 1.40
N LEU A 181 -9.09 -5.36 2.10
CA LEU A 181 -8.66 -4.46 3.15
C LEU A 181 -8.93 -5.07 4.53
N SER A 182 -7.88 -5.29 5.30
CA SER A 182 -7.93 -5.66 6.73
C SER A 182 -8.04 -4.37 7.56
N ARG A 183 -9.25 -4.04 7.98
CA ARG A 183 -9.53 -2.83 8.78
C ARG A 183 -9.14 -3.06 10.23
N ARG A 184 -8.41 -2.10 10.82
CA ARG A 184 -8.00 -2.07 12.24
C ARG A 184 -8.09 -0.62 12.75
N GLU A 185 -7.31 -0.26 13.76
CA GLU A 185 -7.49 0.96 14.53
C GLU A 185 -6.64 2.15 14.05
N SER A 186 -5.76 1.97 13.06
CA SER A 186 -4.83 3.01 12.59
C SER A 186 -5.46 4.12 11.74
N VAL A 187 -6.77 4.05 11.50
CA VAL A 187 -7.54 5.06 10.75
C VAL A 187 -8.71 5.56 11.59
N ARG A 188 -8.86 6.87 11.72
CA ARG A 188 -10.00 7.52 12.39
C ARG A 188 -10.86 8.32 11.43
N TYR A 189 -12.11 8.53 11.81
CA TYR A 189 -12.96 9.50 11.10
C TYR A 189 -12.47 10.93 11.37
N MET A 190 -12.36 11.72 10.29
CA MET A 190 -12.23 13.16 10.40
C MET A 190 -13.58 13.70 10.86
N ARG A 191 -13.63 14.33 12.03
CA ARG A 191 -14.83 15.07 12.44
C ARG A 191 -14.98 16.23 11.48
N GLY A 192 -16.13 16.33 10.80
CA GLY A 192 -16.47 17.52 10.05
C GLY A 192 -16.42 18.74 11.01
N GLU A 193 -15.82 19.83 10.57
CA GLU A 193 -16.06 21.11 11.22
C GLU A 193 -17.56 21.39 11.03
N GLU A 194 -18.30 21.40 12.17
CA GLU A 194 -19.67 21.86 12.22
C GLU A 194 -19.73 23.39 12.08
#